data_d13743280a4aede9f49da6f8dc97f2c6
#
_entry.id   d13743280a4aede9f49da6f8dc97f2c6
#
_cell.length_a   1.000
_cell.length_b   1.000
_cell.length_c   1.000
_cell.angle_alpha   90.00
_cell.angle_beta   90.00
_cell.angle_gamma   90.00
#
_symmetry.space_group_name_H-M   'P 1'
#
loop_
_entity.id
_entity.type
_entity.pdbx_description
1 polymer ?
#
loop_
_entity_poly.entity_id
_entity_poly.type
_entity_poly.pdbx_seq_one_letter_code
_entity_poly.pdbx_strand_id
1 'polypeptide(L)'
;MSEHLSGGSNGDVVTARPIRTARYANAAAAVAFAVFVIVALLMPRDNAGATFGWKDQVFTVVIGAVVAGGLRLPARPRLRADAEAIRTRSYVGNWRTIPWDVVVAVEFPSNVRFARLVLPADETLALYAVQRMDREQAVATMRGLRRLFAATHPVSG
;
A
#
# COMPACT_ATOMS: atom_id res chain seq x y z
N MET A 1 4.89 29.55 40.35
CA MET A 1 3.68 29.12 39.65
C MET A 1 4.00 29.20 38.16
N SER A 2 4.63 28.18 37.68
CA SER A 2 5.18 28.12 36.31
C SER A 2 4.30 27.17 35.51
N GLU A 3 3.42 27.73 34.69
CA GLU A 3 2.63 26.92 33.73
C GLU A 3 3.53 26.39 32.63
N HIS A 4 3.60 25.11 32.61
CA HIS A 4 4.16 24.28 31.52
C HIS A 4 3.26 24.44 30.31
N LEU A 5 3.62 25.35 29.41
CA LEU A 5 3.08 25.37 28.04
C LEU A 5 3.71 24.21 27.26
N SER A 6 3.15 23.02 27.43
CA SER A 6 3.37 21.88 26.56
C SER A 6 2.61 22.13 25.27
N GLY A 7 3.10 23.03 24.45
CA GLY A 7 2.70 23.18 23.06
C GLY A 7 3.28 22.05 22.22
N GLY A 8 2.69 20.85 22.34
CA GLY A 8 2.93 19.79 21.40
C GLY A 8 2.42 20.25 20.03
N SER A 9 3.33 20.69 19.16
CA SER A 9 3.11 20.86 17.75
C SER A 9 2.61 19.51 17.20
N ASN A 10 1.29 19.37 17.04
CA ASN A 10 0.71 18.32 16.22
C ASN A 10 1.15 18.56 14.77
N GLY A 11 2.38 18.17 14.46
CA GLY A 11 2.90 18.22 13.10
C GLY A 11 1.91 17.48 12.19
N ASP A 12 1.48 18.13 11.13
CA ASP A 12 0.57 17.61 10.11
C ASP A 12 1.10 16.25 9.61
N VAL A 13 0.55 15.16 10.14
CA VAL A 13 0.93 13.81 9.71
C VAL A 13 0.02 13.40 8.57
N VAL A 14 0.59 13.26 7.38
CA VAL A 14 -0.11 12.80 6.20
C VAL A 14 -0.01 11.28 6.10
N THR A 15 -1.15 10.60 6.12
CA THR A 15 -1.20 9.13 5.96
C THR A 15 -2.01 8.76 4.73
N ALA A 16 -1.53 7.80 3.94
CA ALA A 16 -2.27 7.27 2.81
C ALA A 16 -2.24 5.73 2.78
N ARG A 17 -3.38 5.17 2.36
CA ARG A 17 -3.56 3.74 2.10
C ARG A 17 -4.44 3.59 0.86
N PRO A 18 -4.18 2.62 -0.03
CA PRO A 18 -5.01 2.38 -1.21
C PRO A 18 -6.33 1.71 -0.79
N ILE A 19 -7.35 2.49 -0.43
CA ILE A 19 -8.61 1.97 0.14
C ILE A 19 -9.37 1.13 -0.89
N ARG A 20 -9.55 1.66 -2.11
CA ARG A 20 -10.29 0.96 -3.16
C ARG A 20 -9.56 -0.28 -3.62
N THR A 21 -8.27 -0.18 -3.90
CA THR A 21 -7.43 -1.33 -4.26
C THR A 21 -7.44 -2.39 -3.17
N ALA A 22 -7.38 -2.01 -1.89
CA ALA A 22 -7.45 -2.96 -0.77
C ALA A 22 -8.80 -3.68 -0.71
N ARG A 23 -9.92 -2.97 -0.94
CA ARG A 23 -11.26 -3.59 -0.96
C ARG A 23 -11.39 -4.61 -2.08
N TYR A 24 -10.99 -4.26 -3.32
CA TYR A 24 -11.02 -5.17 -4.46
C TYR A 24 -10.07 -6.35 -4.27
N ALA A 25 -8.86 -6.12 -3.77
CA ALA A 25 -7.90 -7.17 -3.49
C ALA A 25 -8.42 -8.16 -2.43
N ASN A 26 -9.06 -7.67 -1.36
CA ASN A 26 -9.64 -8.52 -0.34
C ASN A 26 -10.86 -9.31 -0.87
N ALA A 27 -11.72 -8.67 -1.67
CA ALA A 27 -12.86 -9.35 -2.29
C ALA A 27 -12.38 -10.44 -3.26
N ALA A 28 -11.41 -10.14 -4.13
CA ALA A 28 -10.83 -11.10 -5.05
C ALA A 28 -10.17 -12.27 -4.31
N ALA A 29 -9.43 -11.99 -3.22
CA ALA A 29 -8.82 -13.03 -2.38
C ALA A 29 -9.87 -13.93 -1.71
N ALA A 30 -10.97 -13.35 -1.22
CA ALA A 30 -12.05 -14.13 -0.61
C ALA A 30 -12.75 -15.03 -1.64
N VAL A 31 -13.06 -14.49 -2.83
CA VAL A 31 -13.67 -15.26 -3.91
C VAL A 31 -12.74 -16.38 -4.38
N ALA A 32 -11.47 -16.07 -4.63
CA ALA A 32 -10.50 -17.10 -5.02
C ALA A 32 -10.41 -18.21 -3.97
N PHE A 33 -10.27 -17.86 -2.71
CA PHE A 33 -10.19 -18.85 -1.63
C PHE A 33 -11.46 -19.71 -1.57
N ALA A 34 -12.65 -19.10 -1.67
CA ALA A 34 -13.92 -19.83 -1.67
C ALA A 34 -14.02 -20.83 -2.84
N VAL A 35 -13.56 -20.43 -4.03
CA VAL A 35 -13.53 -21.33 -5.19
C VAL A 35 -12.63 -22.55 -4.91
N PHE A 36 -11.44 -22.35 -4.36
CA PHE A 36 -10.53 -23.47 -4.02
C PHE A 36 -11.13 -24.39 -2.96
N VAL A 37 -11.82 -23.85 -1.96
CA VAL A 37 -12.53 -24.64 -0.93
C VAL A 37 -13.65 -25.44 -1.56
N ILE A 38 -14.48 -24.83 -2.42
CA ILE A 38 -15.56 -25.52 -3.12
C ILE A 38 -15.01 -26.65 -3.99
N VAL A 39 -13.95 -26.38 -4.76
CA VAL A 39 -13.29 -27.41 -5.58
C VAL A 39 -12.79 -28.57 -4.71
N ALA A 40 -12.15 -28.27 -3.58
CA ALA A 40 -11.68 -29.31 -2.65
C ALA A 40 -12.80 -30.15 -2.06
N LEU A 41 -13.98 -29.53 -1.77
CA LEU A 41 -15.14 -30.24 -1.24
C LEU A 41 -15.85 -31.08 -2.28
N LEU A 42 -15.90 -30.59 -3.53
CA LEU A 42 -16.53 -31.29 -4.65
C LEU A 42 -15.64 -32.35 -5.30
N MET A 43 -14.37 -32.42 -4.90
CA MET A 43 -13.40 -33.37 -5.44
C MET A 43 -13.87 -34.81 -5.14
N PRO A 44 -14.18 -35.64 -6.17
CA PRO A 44 -14.70 -36.98 -5.96
C PRO A 44 -13.64 -37.82 -5.23
N ARG A 45 -14.08 -38.55 -4.21
CA ARG A 45 -13.20 -39.48 -3.46
C ARG A 45 -12.96 -40.79 -4.19
N ASP A 46 -13.83 -41.12 -5.12
CA ASP A 46 -13.78 -42.38 -5.89
C ASP A 46 -14.07 -42.11 -7.36
N ASN A 47 -13.04 -41.91 -8.16
CA ASN A 47 -13.14 -42.00 -9.62
C ASN A 47 -12.23 -43.12 -10.12
N ALA A 48 -12.73 -43.89 -11.08
CA ALA A 48 -12.06 -45.02 -11.66
C ALA A 48 -10.61 -44.74 -12.04
N GLY A 49 -9.66 -45.17 -11.21
CA GLY A 49 -8.23 -45.14 -11.49
C GLY A 49 -7.40 -44.05 -10.80
N ALA A 50 -8.01 -43.02 -10.21
CA ALA A 50 -7.29 -42.01 -9.41
C ALA A 50 -7.98 -41.82 -8.05
N THR A 51 -7.33 -42.29 -6.99
CA THR A 51 -7.82 -42.10 -5.62
C THR A 51 -7.40 -40.73 -5.12
N PHE A 52 -8.28 -39.74 -5.20
CA PHE A 52 -8.09 -38.45 -4.53
C PHE A 52 -8.31 -38.64 -3.03
N GLY A 53 -7.25 -38.52 -2.26
CA GLY A 53 -7.29 -38.65 -0.82
C GLY A 53 -7.51 -37.30 -0.11
N TRP A 54 -7.74 -37.35 1.20
CA TRP A 54 -7.83 -36.13 2.03
C TRP A 54 -6.58 -35.23 1.89
N LYS A 55 -5.44 -35.78 1.54
CA LYS A 55 -4.18 -35.02 1.29
C LYS A 55 -4.31 -34.08 0.10
N ASP A 56 -4.99 -34.50 -0.96
CA ASP A 56 -5.19 -33.71 -2.17
C ASP A 56 -6.16 -32.55 -1.91
N GLN A 57 -7.19 -32.80 -1.08
CA GLN A 57 -8.09 -31.76 -0.63
C GLN A 57 -7.37 -30.70 0.19
N VAL A 58 -6.55 -31.12 1.16
CA VAL A 58 -5.75 -30.22 1.99
C VAL A 58 -4.78 -29.43 1.11
N PHE A 59 -4.10 -30.08 0.17
CA PHE A 59 -3.16 -29.42 -0.74
C PHE A 59 -3.86 -28.36 -1.60
N THR A 60 -5.06 -28.68 -2.12
CA THR A 60 -5.89 -27.73 -2.89
C THR A 60 -6.24 -26.49 -2.05
N VAL A 61 -6.66 -26.67 -0.80
CA VAL A 61 -6.97 -25.57 0.12
C VAL A 61 -5.73 -24.74 0.42
N VAL A 62 -4.58 -25.37 0.63
CA VAL A 62 -3.29 -24.68 0.86
C VAL A 62 -2.91 -23.83 -0.34
N ILE A 63 -3.02 -24.36 -1.56
CA ILE A 63 -2.79 -23.57 -2.79
C ILE A 63 -3.76 -22.37 -2.82
N GLY A 64 -5.04 -22.59 -2.54
CA GLY A 64 -6.04 -21.52 -2.46
C GLY A 64 -5.66 -20.43 -1.46
N ALA A 65 -5.14 -20.80 -0.29
CA ALA A 65 -4.66 -19.87 0.72
C ALA A 65 -3.44 -19.06 0.25
N VAL A 66 -2.50 -19.69 -0.44
CA VAL A 66 -1.32 -19.03 -1.02
C VAL A 66 -1.74 -18.03 -2.11
N VAL A 67 -2.63 -18.43 -3.01
CA VAL A 67 -3.18 -17.56 -4.06
C VAL A 67 -3.93 -16.38 -3.45
N ALA A 68 -4.81 -16.61 -2.48
CA ALA A 68 -5.55 -15.57 -1.78
C ALA A 68 -4.61 -14.61 -1.03
N GLY A 69 -3.55 -15.14 -0.42
CA GLY A 69 -2.49 -14.33 0.21
C GLY A 69 -1.77 -13.44 -0.79
N GLY A 70 -1.42 -13.96 -1.96
CA GLY A 70 -0.81 -13.21 -3.06
C GLY A 70 -1.70 -12.08 -3.57
N LEU A 71 -3.01 -12.34 -3.74
CA LEU A 71 -3.99 -11.35 -4.17
C LEU A 71 -4.16 -10.19 -3.18
N ARG A 72 -3.73 -10.35 -1.92
CA ARG A 72 -3.72 -9.27 -0.92
C ARG A 72 -2.49 -8.36 -0.96
N LEU A 73 -1.46 -8.71 -1.70
CA LEU A 73 -0.25 -7.90 -1.82
C LEU A 73 -0.53 -6.44 -2.26
N PRO A 74 -1.42 -6.16 -3.23
CA PRO A 74 -1.75 -4.80 -3.63
C PRO A 74 -2.38 -3.92 -2.53
N ALA A 75 -2.89 -4.54 -1.45
CA ALA A 75 -3.43 -3.82 -0.30
C ALA A 75 -2.37 -3.37 0.72
N ARG A 76 -1.11 -3.78 0.57
CA ARG A 76 -0.02 -3.54 1.52
C ARG A 76 0.62 -2.15 1.48
N PRO A 77 0.68 -1.41 0.34
CA PRO A 77 1.32 -0.11 0.32
C PRO A 77 0.77 0.83 1.37
N ARG A 78 1.65 1.51 2.06
CA ARG A 78 1.32 2.52 3.08
C ARG A 78 2.29 3.68 2.96
N LEU A 79 1.78 4.88 3.21
CA LEU A 79 2.57 6.09 3.28
C LEU A 79 2.25 6.80 4.59
N ARG A 80 3.29 7.30 5.24
CA ARG A 80 3.21 8.21 6.36
C ARG A 80 4.27 9.28 6.18
N ALA A 81 3.86 10.52 6.16
CA ALA A 81 4.75 11.66 6.06
C ALA A 81 4.51 12.58 7.26
N ASP A 82 5.56 13.02 7.86
CA ASP A 82 5.60 14.00 8.95
C ASP A 82 6.55 15.15 8.57
N ALA A 83 6.81 16.07 9.49
CA ALA A 83 7.66 17.22 9.23
C ALA A 83 9.13 16.85 8.95
N GLU A 84 9.57 15.66 9.34
CA GLU A 84 10.97 15.23 9.25
C GLU A 84 11.24 14.37 8.01
N ALA A 85 10.32 13.44 7.69
CA ALA A 85 10.55 12.45 6.66
C ALA A 85 9.27 11.88 6.06
N ILE A 86 9.42 11.28 4.87
CA ILE A 86 8.41 10.43 4.25
C ILE A 86 8.78 8.98 4.52
N ARG A 87 7.86 8.24 5.10
CA ARG A 87 7.97 6.80 5.30
C ARG A 87 7.01 6.10 4.34
N THR A 88 7.54 5.30 3.45
CA THR A 88 6.76 4.56 2.47
C THR A 88 7.02 3.08 2.54
N ARG A 89 5.99 2.28 2.30
CA ARG A 89 6.08 0.82 2.19
C ARG A 89 5.55 0.39 0.84
N SER A 90 6.36 -0.39 0.12
CA SER A 90 6.00 -0.98 -1.17
C SER A 90 5.19 -2.28 -1.00
N TYR A 91 4.82 -2.91 -2.11
CA TYR A 91 4.11 -4.19 -2.16
C TYR A 91 4.90 -5.31 -1.48
N VAL A 92 6.18 -5.39 -1.76
CA VAL A 92 7.13 -6.34 -1.17
C VAL A 92 8.28 -5.54 -0.59
N GLY A 93 8.54 -5.72 0.71
CA GLY A 93 9.65 -5.05 1.38
C GLY A 93 9.27 -4.33 2.67
N ASN A 94 10.29 -3.74 3.27
CA ASN A 94 10.21 -3.00 4.52
C ASN A 94 9.84 -1.53 4.29
N TRP A 95 9.66 -0.81 5.39
CA TRP A 95 9.53 0.62 5.38
C TRP A 95 10.82 1.28 4.88
N ARG A 96 10.70 2.23 3.96
CA ARG A 96 11.76 3.15 3.57
C ARG A 96 11.46 4.52 4.15
N THR A 97 12.42 5.10 4.82
CA THR A 97 12.35 6.46 5.35
C THR A 97 13.21 7.35 4.46
N ILE A 98 12.63 8.44 3.97
CA ILE A 98 13.27 9.40 3.08
C ILE A 98 13.12 10.76 3.73
N PRO A 99 14.21 11.35 4.21
CA PRO A 99 14.20 12.71 4.74
C PRO A 99 13.80 13.72 3.65
N TRP A 100 13.16 14.81 4.05
CA TRP A 100 12.70 15.82 3.09
C TRP A 100 13.86 16.56 2.39
N ASP A 101 15.00 16.68 3.02
CA ASP A 101 16.21 17.34 2.48
C ASP A 101 16.75 16.69 1.20
N VAL A 102 16.49 15.39 1.01
CA VAL A 102 16.85 14.68 -0.23
C VAL A 102 15.74 14.64 -1.26
N VAL A 103 14.55 15.16 -0.97
CA VAL A 103 13.43 15.19 -1.92
C VAL A 103 13.53 16.45 -2.78
N VAL A 104 13.64 16.28 -4.09
CA VAL A 104 13.70 17.39 -5.06
C VAL A 104 12.30 17.85 -5.44
N ALA A 105 11.38 16.92 -5.65
CA ALA A 105 10.00 17.26 -6.00
C ALA A 105 9.02 16.13 -5.64
N VAL A 106 7.74 16.50 -5.45
CA VAL A 106 6.62 15.57 -5.27
C VAL A 106 5.69 15.70 -6.47
N GLU A 107 5.67 14.67 -7.32
CA GLU A 107 4.95 14.70 -8.59
C GLU A 107 3.83 13.67 -8.66
N PHE A 108 2.80 14.01 -9.43
CA PHE A 108 1.75 13.08 -9.85
C PHE A 108 1.51 13.25 -11.36
N PRO A 109 2.33 12.64 -12.21
CA PRO A 109 2.19 12.80 -13.66
C PRO A 109 0.87 12.20 -14.16
N SER A 110 0.31 12.81 -15.19
CA SER A 110 -0.99 12.41 -15.77
C SER A 110 -0.96 11.04 -16.45
N ASN A 111 0.20 10.60 -16.89
CA ASN A 111 0.42 9.34 -17.60
C ASN A 111 0.72 8.13 -16.69
N VAL A 112 0.85 8.34 -15.36
CA VAL A 112 1.14 7.26 -14.41
C VAL A 112 0.01 7.08 -13.40
N ARG A 113 -0.04 5.87 -12.81
CA ARG A 113 -1.08 5.49 -11.84
C ARG A 113 -0.76 5.87 -10.41
N PHE A 114 0.49 6.22 -10.11
CA PHE A 114 1.01 6.47 -8.77
C PHE A 114 1.70 7.82 -8.71
N ALA A 115 1.66 8.46 -7.54
CA ALA A 115 2.54 9.58 -7.25
C ALA A 115 4.00 9.12 -7.18
N ARG A 116 4.94 10.05 -7.38
CA ARG A 116 6.37 9.78 -7.26
C ARG A 116 7.09 10.89 -6.53
N LEU A 117 8.15 10.53 -5.84
CA LEU A 117 9.17 11.46 -5.36
C LEU A 117 10.28 11.51 -6.38
N VAL A 118 10.74 12.71 -6.68
CA VAL A 118 11.97 12.94 -7.45
C VAL A 118 13.10 13.14 -6.43
N LEU A 119 14.14 12.36 -6.59
CA LEU A 119 15.34 12.40 -5.77
C LEU A 119 16.51 12.92 -6.60
N PRO A 120 17.69 13.24 -6.00
CA PRO A 120 18.87 13.66 -6.73
C PRO A 120 19.27 12.65 -7.81
N ALA A 121 19.95 13.12 -8.85
CA ALA A 121 20.37 12.34 -10.02
C ALA A 121 19.19 11.71 -10.82
N ASP A 122 18.04 12.40 -10.86
CA ASP A 122 16.81 11.95 -11.56
C ASP A 122 16.26 10.58 -11.10
N GLU A 123 16.69 10.13 -9.91
CA GLU A 123 16.13 8.95 -9.30
C GLU A 123 14.67 9.22 -8.93
N THR A 124 13.77 8.28 -9.25
CA THR A 124 12.36 8.41 -8.92
C THR A 124 11.88 7.26 -8.05
N LEU A 125 11.20 7.60 -6.95
CA LEU A 125 10.57 6.63 -6.06
C LEU A 125 9.06 6.67 -6.18
N ALA A 126 8.45 5.57 -6.63
CA ALA A 126 7.01 5.46 -6.74
C ALA A 126 6.34 5.35 -5.36
N LEU A 127 5.33 6.21 -5.11
CA LEU A 127 4.50 6.19 -3.92
C LEU A 127 3.25 5.33 -4.16
N TYR A 128 3.38 4.03 -4.08
CA TYR A 128 2.31 3.06 -4.37
C TYR A 128 1.07 3.19 -3.48
N ALA A 129 1.17 3.89 -2.36
CA ALA A 129 0.05 4.18 -1.47
C ALA A 129 -0.85 5.31 -1.99
N VAL A 130 -0.37 6.14 -2.94
CA VAL A 130 -1.10 7.26 -3.53
C VAL A 130 -1.44 6.92 -4.97
N GLN A 131 -2.65 6.39 -5.16
CA GLN A 131 -3.11 5.87 -6.44
C GLN A 131 -4.20 6.75 -7.05
N ARG A 132 -4.19 6.87 -8.39
CA ARG A 132 -5.20 7.61 -9.14
C ARG A 132 -6.63 7.10 -8.93
N MET A 133 -6.79 5.81 -8.63
CA MET A 133 -8.09 5.20 -8.33
C MET A 133 -8.73 5.76 -7.06
N ASP A 134 -7.94 6.22 -6.11
CA ASP A 134 -8.42 6.75 -4.83
C ASP A 134 -8.80 8.25 -4.91
N ARG A 135 -8.86 8.82 -6.11
CA ARG A 135 -9.35 10.17 -6.49
C ARG A 135 -9.18 11.22 -5.38
N GLU A 136 -10.21 11.45 -4.57
CA GLU A 136 -10.24 12.49 -3.52
C GLU A 136 -9.15 12.28 -2.47
N GLN A 137 -8.91 11.05 -2.06
CA GLN A 137 -7.87 10.74 -1.10
C GLN A 137 -6.48 11.00 -1.69
N ALA A 138 -6.27 10.66 -2.97
CA ALA A 138 -5.01 10.95 -3.65
C ALA A 138 -4.76 12.47 -3.71
N VAL A 139 -5.78 13.26 -4.04
CA VAL A 139 -5.69 14.73 -4.06
C VAL A 139 -5.40 15.30 -2.67
N ALA A 140 -6.10 14.82 -1.64
CA ALA A 140 -5.89 15.25 -0.26
C ALA A 140 -4.46 14.93 0.22
N THR A 141 -4.00 13.70 -0.06
CA THR A 141 -2.64 13.27 0.27
C THR A 141 -1.59 14.11 -0.47
N MET A 142 -1.77 14.35 -1.76
CA MET A 142 -0.84 15.18 -2.54
C MET A 142 -0.78 16.62 -2.04
N ARG A 143 -1.89 17.20 -1.64
CA ARG A 143 -1.92 18.53 -1.01
C ARG A 143 -1.16 18.53 0.31
N GLY A 144 -1.35 17.52 1.15
CA GLY A 144 -0.63 17.35 2.40
C GLY A 144 0.88 17.21 2.19
N LEU A 145 1.30 16.33 1.25
CA LEU A 145 2.71 16.12 0.93
C LEU A 145 3.37 17.41 0.39
N ARG A 146 2.69 18.15 -0.47
CA ARG A 146 3.21 19.43 -1.01
C ARG A 146 3.32 20.50 0.07
N ARG A 147 2.40 20.53 1.04
CA ARG A 147 2.51 21.45 2.20
C ARG A 147 3.73 21.13 3.05
N LEU A 148 3.93 19.85 3.39
CA LEU A 148 5.10 19.41 4.15
C LEU A 148 6.40 19.70 3.40
N PHE A 149 6.44 19.43 2.11
CA PHE A 149 7.59 19.75 1.24
C PHE A 149 7.89 21.25 1.23
N ALA A 150 6.88 22.09 1.06
CA ALA A 150 7.06 23.55 1.05
C ALA A 150 7.49 24.11 2.43
N ALA A 151 7.07 23.47 3.52
CA ALA A 151 7.47 23.87 4.87
C ALA A 151 8.96 23.57 5.16
N THR A 152 9.50 22.51 4.54
CA THR A 152 10.91 22.13 4.68
C THR A 152 11.83 22.79 3.66
N HIS A 153 11.27 23.28 2.55
CA HIS A 153 12.00 24.02 1.50
C HIS A 153 11.38 25.42 1.35
N PRO A 154 11.55 26.32 2.35
CA PRO A 154 11.05 27.68 2.19
C PRO A 154 11.76 28.30 0.98
N VAL A 155 10.94 28.80 0.04
CA VAL A 155 11.49 29.57 -1.11
C VAL A 155 12.15 30.79 -0.53
N SER A 156 13.50 30.81 -0.56
CA SER A 156 14.28 32.01 -0.24
C SER A 156 13.93 33.05 -1.30
N GLY A 157 13.10 34.05 -0.89
CA GLY A 157 12.75 35.21 -1.71
C GLY A 157 13.93 36.17 -1.86
#